data_07e1b2eefc2fc27e61a43d4cd9f45b74
#
_entry.id   07e1b2eefc2fc27e61a43d4cd9f45b74
#
_cell.length_a   1.000
_cell.length_b   1.000
_cell.length_c   1.000
_cell.angle_alpha   90.00
_cell.angle_beta   90.00
_cell.angle_gamma   90.00
#
_symmetry.space_group_name_H-M   'P 1'
#
loop_
_entity.id
_entity.type
_entity.pdbx_description
1 polymer ?
#
loop_
_entity_poly.entity_id
_entity_poly.type
_entity_poly.pdbx_seq_one_letter_code
_entity_poly.pdbx_strand_id
1 'polypeptide(L)'
;MVDSLKEQNSVALTNNDKNELSQIQGFLQSFLDTAALTINLNMQVIDRDRLCIAAAGSPTIRSRIGLYSRPDGIIARLYLNGAKRIYVRHPGFEEACRGCGDFQKGDRGCLYRCGAMAAIRLEEKTIGAIAITGETDEALERINQQEDQIYAFTEALAVLIGDKLMENRRIQQVNTYAKF
;
A
#
# COMPACT_ATOMS: atom_id res chain seq x y z
N MET A 1 -28.63 32.60 2.27
CA MET A 1 -27.25 33.02 2.45
C MET A 1 -26.43 31.79 2.87
N VAL A 2 -26.42 30.74 2.04
CA VAL A 2 -25.64 29.52 2.23
C VAL A 2 -25.37 28.93 0.82
N ASP A 3 -24.50 29.62 0.05
CA ASP A 3 -24.05 29.10 -1.25
C ASP A 3 -22.66 29.69 -1.54
N SER A 4 -21.64 29.22 -0.83
CA SER A 4 -20.27 29.70 -1.09
C SER A 4 -19.16 28.76 -0.63
N LEU A 5 -19.33 27.44 -0.72
CA LEU A 5 -18.28 26.47 -0.34
C LEU A 5 -18.13 25.29 -1.33
N LYS A 6 -18.46 25.48 -2.61
CA LYS A 6 -18.31 24.44 -3.64
C LYS A 6 -17.34 24.77 -4.78
N GLU A 7 -16.48 25.76 -4.61
CA GLU A 7 -15.39 26.02 -5.55
C GLU A 7 -14.04 25.88 -4.87
N GLN A 8 -13.60 24.64 -4.63
CA GLN A 8 -12.21 24.40 -4.29
C GLN A 8 -11.63 23.26 -5.15
N ASN A 9 -10.84 23.73 -6.12
CA ASN A 9 -9.66 23.06 -6.65
C ASN A 9 -9.85 21.78 -7.47
N SER A 10 -10.33 21.93 -8.70
CA SER A 10 -9.79 21.14 -9.80
C SER A 10 -8.43 21.75 -10.23
N VAL A 11 -7.39 21.54 -9.47
CA VAL A 11 -6.02 21.75 -9.94
C VAL A 11 -5.80 20.66 -10.97
N ALA A 12 -5.77 21.03 -12.24
CA ALA A 12 -5.34 20.18 -13.32
C ALA A 12 -3.90 19.74 -13.02
N LEU A 13 -3.75 18.50 -12.54
CA LEU A 13 -2.44 17.88 -12.31
C LEU A 13 -1.70 17.91 -13.65
N THR A 14 -0.60 18.60 -13.69
CA THR A 14 0.31 18.60 -14.84
C THR A 14 0.76 17.16 -15.09
N ASN A 15 1.03 16.78 -16.33
CA ASN A 15 1.42 15.41 -16.71
C ASN A 15 2.67 14.87 -15.98
N ASN A 16 3.36 15.69 -15.19
CA ASN A 16 4.53 15.33 -14.38
C ASN A 16 4.17 14.84 -12.97
N ASP A 17 2.92 15.03 -12.51
CA ASP A 17 2.47 14.65 -11.17
C ASP A 17 1.68 13.33 -11.13
N LYS A 18 1.68 12.57 -12.23
CA LYS A 18 1.10 11.22 -12.20
C LYS A 18 1.91 10.40 -11.21
N ASN A 19 1.21 9.93 -10.19
CA ASN A 19 1.73 9.01 -9.20
C ASN A 19 2.58 7.92 -9.87
N GLU A 20 3.82 7.81 -9.44
CA GLU A 20 4.83 6.95 -10.06
C GLU A 20 4.38 5.48 -10.12
N LEU A 21 3.73 4.99 -9.07
CA LEU A 21 3.22 3.61 -9.02
C LEU A 21 2.07 3.35 -9.99
N SER A 22 1.29 4.38 -10.34
CA SER A 22 0.23 4.26 -11.35
C SER A 22 0.78 3.95 -12.74
N GLN A 23 2.02 4.31 -13.03
CA GLN A 23 2.66 4.01 -14.32
C GLN A 23 2.89 2.51 -14.54
N ILE A 24 2.96 1.74 -13.48
CA ILE A 24 3.17 0.29 -13.51
C ILE A 24 1.97 -0.49 -12.93
N GLN A 25 0.79 0.14 -12.85
CA GLN A 25 -0.40 -0.45 -12.24
C GLN A 25 -0.75 -1.83 -12.82
N GLY A 26 -0.70 -2.00 -14.14
CA GLY A 26 -0.99 -3.29 -14.79
C GLY A 26 -0.04 -4.40 -14.33
N PHE A 27 1.25 -4.08 -14.22
CA PHE A 27 2.23 -5.01 -13.65
C PHE A 27 1.91 -5.31 -12.19
N LEU A 28 1.66 -4.29 -11.37
CA LEU A 28 1.35 -4.46 -9.95
C LEU A 28 0.15 -5.37 -9.73
N GLN A 29 -0.94 -5.15 -10.48
CA GLN A 29 -2.15 -5.95 -10.33
C GLN A 29 -1.91 -7.42 -10.67
N SER A 30 -1.30 -7.72 -11.83
CA SER A 30 -1.01 -9.10 -12.24
C SER A 30 -0.05 -9.79 -11.26
N PHE A 31 0.94 -9.05 -10.77
CA PHE A 31 1.90 -9.55 -9.81
C PHE A 31 1.24 -9.88 -8.45
N LEU A 32 0.44 -8.95 -7.90
CA LEU A 32 -0.26 -9.17 -6.64
C LEU A 32 -1.28 -10.31 -6.74
N ASP A 33 -1.98 -10.45 -7.86
CA ASP A 33 -2.94 -11.55 -8.08
C ASP A 33 -2.24 -12.91 -7.95
N THR A 34 -1.07 -13.05 -8.56
CA THR A 34 -0.28 -14.28 -8.49
C THR A 34 0.28 -14.52 -7.09
N ALA A 35 0.87 -13.50 -6.49
CA ALA A 35 1.50 -13.61 -5.18
C ALA A 35 0.47 -13.89 -4.07
N ALA A 36 -0.65 -13.16 -4.05
CA ALA A 36 -1.72 -13.35 -3.07
C ALA A 36 -2.35 -14.75 -3.14
N LEU A 37 -2.54 -15.27 -4.36
CA LEU A 37 -3.02 -16.64 -4.57
C LEU A 37 -2.02 -17.68 -4.02
N THR A 38 -0.73 -17.46 -4.23
CA THR A 38 0.33 -18.38 -3.80
C THR A 38 0.43 -18.47 -2.28
N ILE A 39 0.37 -17.32 -1.59
CA ILE A 39 0.49 -17.29 -0.11
C ILE A 39 -0.87 -17.38 0.59
N ASN A 40 -1.97 -17.29 -0.15
CA ASN A 40 -3.34 -17.26 0.37
C ASN A 40 -3.56 -16.19 1.45
N LEU A 41 -3.08 -14.97 1.19
CA LEU A 41 -3.23 -13.78 2.01
C LEU A 41 -3.61 -12.59 1.12
N ASN A 42 -4.15 -11.56 1.74
CA ASN A 42 -4.48 -10.32 1.05
C ASN A 42 -3.24 -9.45 0.84
N MET A 43 -3.19 -8.76 -0.29
CA MET A 43 -2.10 -7.86 -0.63
C MET A 43 -2.62 -6.55 -1.19
N GLN A 44 -1.94 -5.45 -0.88
CA GLN A 44 -2.27 -4.11 -1.38
C GLN A 44 -0.99 -3.32 -1.66
N VAL A 45 -0.98 -2.55 -2.73
CA VAL A 45 0.01 -1.51 -2.99
C VAL A 45 -0.69 -0.17 -2.90
N ILE A 46 -0.16 0.70 -2.05
CA ILE A 46 -0.72 2.00 -1.72
C ILE A 46 0.37 3.04 -1.97
N ASP A 47 0.02 4.12 -2.67
CA ASP A 47 0.96 5.18 -2.98
C ASP A 47 1.22 6.13 -1.80
N ARG A 48 2.13 7.09 -1.99
CA ARG A 48 2.46 8.09 -0.98
C ARG A 48 1.27 8.99 -0.60
N ASP A 49 0.30 9.15 -1.50
CA ASP A 49 -0.92 9.91 -1.25
C ASP A 49 -2.03 9.06 -0.62
N ARG A 50 -1.71 7.81 -0.31
CA ARG A 50 -2.58 6.80 0.33
C ARG A 50 -3.66 6.23 -0.58
N LEU A 51 -3.55 6.43 -1.88
CA LEU A 51 -4.43 5.80 -2.86
C LEU A 51 -4.03 4.34 -3.04
N CYS A 52 -4.97 3.43 -2.99
CA CYS A 52 -4.75 2.02 -3.31
C CYS A 52 -4.65 1.84 -4.83
N ILE A 53 -3.45 1.51 -5.31
CA ILE A 53 -3.14 1.37 -6.73
C ILE A 53 -3.45 -0.03 -7.25
N ALA A 54 -3.19 -1.05 -6.43
CA ALA A 54 -3.45 -2.45 -6.76
C ALA A 54 -3.79 -3.23 -5.49
N ALA A 55 -4.66 -4.24 -5.62
CA ALA A 55 -5.04 -5.08 -4.50
C ALA A 55 -5.46 -6.47 -4.97
N ALA A 56 -5.10 -7.51 -4.18
CA ALA A 56 -5.41 -8.89 -4.46
C ALA A 56 -5.79 -9.64 -3.17
N GLY A 57 -6.54 -10.73 -3.31
CA GLY A 57 -7.07 -11.53 -2.22
C GLY A 57 -8.59 -11.46 -2.15
N SER A 58 -9.16 -11.21 -0.97
CA SER A 58 -10.61 -11.18 -0.75
C SER A 58 -11.31 -10.10 -1.58
N PRO A 59 -12.62 -10.26 -1.87
CA PRO A 59 -13.41 -9.23 -2.54
C PRO A 59 -13.39 -7.88 -1.82
N THR A 60 -13.37 -7.89 -0.49
CA THR A 60 -13.29 -6.68 0.35
C THR A 60 -12.00 -5.91 0.09
N ILE A 61 -10.88 -6.62 -0.01
CA ILE A 61 -9.59 -6.00 -0.28
C ILE A 61 -9.51 -5.50 -1.72
N ARG A 62 -9.98 -6.28 -2.69
CA ARG A 62 -10.02 -5.86 -4.10
C ARG A 62 -10.87 -4.60 -4.32
N SER A 63 -11.95 -4.43 -3.58
CA SER A 63 -12.78 -3.22 -3.65
C SER A 63 -12.10 -1.95 -3.15
N ARG A 64 -10.89 -2.07 -2.56
CA ARG A 64 -10.09 -0.91 -2.12
C ARG A 64 -9.36 -0.20 -3.26
N ILE A 65 -9.22 -0.82 -4.43
CA ILE A 65 -8.55 -0.19 -5.59
C ILE A 65 -9.24 1.12 -5.93
N GLY A 66 -8.47 2.19 -6.05
CA GLY A 66 -8.96 3.54 -6.30
C GLY A 66 -9.49 4.27 -5.06
N LEU A 67 -9.47 3.66 -3.88
CA LEU A 67 -9.87 4.30 -2.63
C LEU A 67 -8.66 4.74 -1.81
N TYR A 68 -8.82 5.83 -1.08
CA TYR A 68 -7.80 6.33 -0.16
C TYR A 68 -7.82 5.59 1.17
N SER A 69 -6.65 5.27 1.67
CA SER A 69 -6.47 4.82 3.05
C SER A 69 -6.64 6.00 4.03
N ARG A 70 -7.02 5.68 5.25
CA ARG A 70 -7.25 6.68 6.30
C ARG A 70 -5.99 7.51 6.58
N PRO A 71 -6.11 8.83 6.77
CA PRO A 71 -4.98 9.72 7.08
C PRO A 71 -4.37 9.45 8.46
N ASP A 72 -5.13 8.87 9.37
CA ASP A 72 -4.75 8.48 10.73
C ASP A 72 -4.39 6.99 10.86
N GLY A 73 -4.41 6.25 9.73
CA GLY A 73 -4.15 4.82 9.69
C GLY A 73 -2.67 4.47 9.73
N ILE A 74 -2.39 3.18 9.90
CA ILE A 74 -1.03 2.65 10.06
C ILE A 74 -0.13 2.91 8.86
N ILE A 75 -0.69 2.91 7.63
CA ILE A 75 0.05 3.19 6.41
C ILE A 75 0.55 4.63 6.38
N ALA A 76 -0.28 5.58 6.81
CA ALA A 76 0.14 6.98 6.91
C ALA A 76 1.34 7.16 7.86
N ARG A 77 1.40 6.39 8.94
CA ARG A 77 2.53 6.42 9.88
C ARG A 77 3.82 5.87 9.30
N LEU A 78 3.74 4.86 8.43
CA LEU A 78 4.90 4.35 7.72
C LEU A 78 5.58 5.48 6.94
N TYR A 79 4.79 6.37 6.33
CA TYR A 79 5.33 7.53 5.61
C TYR A 79 5.83 8.64 6.53
N LEU A 80 5.04 8.99 7.55
CA LEU A 80 5.34 10.11 8.45
C LEU A 80 6.57 9.85 9.33
N ASN A 81 6.74 8.61 9.78
CA ASN A 81 7.83 8.24 10.69
C ASN A 81 9.08 7.74 9.96
N GLY A 82 9.07 7.69 8.64
CA GLY A 82 10.19 7.15 7.85
C GLY A 82 10.49 5.67 8.15
N ALA A 83 9.52 4.94 8.71
CA ALA A 83 9.67 3.54 9.01
C ALA A 83 9.87 2.74 7.72
N LYS A 84 10.81 1.79 7.73
CA LYS A 84 11.01 0.90 6.58
C LYS A 84 9.95 -0.20 6.54
N ARG A 85 9.47 -0.60 7.71
CA ARG A 85 8.48 -1.67 7.87
C ARG A 85 7.66 -1.49 9.14
N ILE A 86 6.47 -2.03 9.15
CA ILE A 86 5.58 -2.12 10.31
C ILE A 86 4.93 -3.51 10.31
N TYR A 87 4.86 -4.11 11.49
CA TYR A 87 4.09 -5.33 11.72
C TYR A 87 3.01 -5.09 12.77
N VAL A 88 1.85 -5.67 12.57
CA VAL A 88 0.70 -5.56 13.48
C VAL A 88 0.11 -6.94 13.72
N ARG A 89 0.27 -7.44 14.95
CA ARG A 89 -0.30 -8.72 15.38
C ARG A 89 -1.74 -8.58 15.86
N HIS A 90 -2.03 -7.45 16.51
CA HIS A 90 -3.34 -7.17 17.09
C HIS A 90 -3.83 -5.79 16.63
N PRO A 91 -4.30 -5.66 15.38
CA PRO A 91 -4.79 -4.40 14.83
C PRO A 91 -5.86 -3.77 15.72
N GLY A 92 -5.73 -2.47 15.93
CA GLY A 92 -6.62 -1.73 16.81
C GLY A 92 -6.19 -1.65 18.28
N PHE A 93 -5.20 -2.45 18.71
CA PHE A 93 -4.75 -2.50 20.11
C PHE A 93 -3.26 -2.18 20.28
N GLU A 94 -2.45 -2.28 19.24
CA GLU A 94 -1.02 -2.03 19.32
C GLU A 94 -0.67 -0.55 19.26
N GLU A 95 0.52 -0.19 19.78
CA GLU A 95 1.06 1.17 19.71
C GLU A 95 1.10 1.69 18.27
N ALA A 96 1.43 0.82 17.32
CA ALA A 96 1.40 1.15 15.89
C ALA A 96 0.02 1.58 15.39
N CYS A 97 -1.05 1.19 16.06
CA CYS A 97 -2.43 1.56 15.74
C CYS A 97 -2.93 2.79 16.51
N ARG A 98 -2.17 3.29 17.50
CA ARG A 98 -2.57 4.43 18.32
C ARG A 98 -2.82 5.67 17.44
N GLY A 99 -4.01 6.28 17.58
CA GLY A 99 -4.46 7.42 16.76
C GLY A 99 -5.18 7.03 15.46
N CYS A 100 -5.22 5.76 15.09
CA CYS A 100 -6.16 5.30 14.06
C CYS A 100 -7.58 5.37 14.60
N GLY A 101 -8.54 5.82 13.78
CA GLY A 101 -9.95 5.91 14.19
C GLY A 101 -10.61 4.57 14.54
N ASP A 102 -9.94 3.45 14.22
CA ASP A 102 -10.37 2.11 14.60
C ASP A 102 -9.69 1.57 15.87
N PHE A 103 -8.81 2.38 16.48
CA PHE A 103 -8.13 2.01 17.71
C PHE A 103 -9.12 1.79 18.86
N GLN A 104 -8.97 0.68 19.55
CA GLN A 104 -9.80 0.28 20.71
C GLN A 104 -11.32 0.14 20.45
N LYS A 105 -11.74 0.02 19.19
CA LYS A 105 -13.14 -0.28 18.87
C LYS A 105 -13.50 -1.75 19.04
N GLY A 106 -12.57 -2.56 19.56
CA GLY A 106 -12.73 -4.00 19.73
C GLY A 106 -12.67 -4.78 18.43
N ASP A 107 -13.06 -6.04 18.46
CA ASP A 107 -12.98 -6.98 17.32
C ASP A 107 -13.74 -6.53 16.06
N ARG A 108 -14.60 -5.54 16.16
CA ARG A 108 -15.38 -5.00 15.04
C ARG A 108 -14.81 -3.70 14.45
N GLY A 109 -13.75 -3.16 15.04
CA GLY A 109 -13.24 -1.84 14.68
C GLY A 109 -12.28 -1.87 13.48
N CYS A 110 -11.42 -2.87 13.39
CA CYS A 110 -10.43 -3.02 12.33
C CYS A 110 -10.81 -4.17 11.40
N LEU A 111 -10.72 -3.95 10.10
CA LEU A 111 -10.94 -4.97 9.07
C LEU A 111 -9.90 -6.09 9.14
N TYR A 112 -8.67 -5.75 9.55
CA TYR A 112 -7.55 -6.67 9.53
C TYR A 112 -7.38 -7.36 10.89
N ARG A 113 -7.02 -8.65 10.87
CA ARG A 113 -6.60 -9.43 12.04
C ARG A 113 -5.10 -9.34 12.29
N CYS A 114 -4.34 -9.10 11.25
CA CYS A 114 -2.89 -8.96 11.29
C CYS A 114 -2.40 -8.30 10.01
N GLY A 115 -1.15 -7.83 9.99
CA GLY A 115 -0.56 -7.29 8.79
C GLY A 115 0.93 -7.01 8.89
N ALA A 116 1.63 -7.23 7.78
CA ALA A 116 3.01 -6.83 7.55
C ALA A 116 3.03 -5.78 6.44
N MET A 117 3.78 -4.71 6.64
CA MET A 117 3.87 -3.61 5.69
C MET A 117 5.32 -3.21 5.50
N ALA A 118 5.70 -2.91 4.26
CA ALA A 118 7.01 -2.40 3.92
C ALA A 118 6.91 -1.17 3.01
N ALA A 119 7.80 -0.21 3.24
CA ALA A 119 7.90 0.98 2.41
C ALA A 119 8.51 0.65 1.05
N ILE A 120 7.83 1.02 -0.01
CA ILE A 120 8.37 1.01 -1.38
C ILE A 120 9.20 2.27 -1.53
N ARG A 121 10.46 2.11 -1.85
CA ARG A 121 11.41 3.22 -1.98
C ARG A 121 11.92 3.33 -3.39
N LEU A 122 12.14 4.56 -3.80
CA LEU A 122 12.82 4.90 -5.01
C LEU A 122 13.97 5.83 -4.61
N GLU A 123 15.21 5.34 -4.73
CA GLU A 123 16.36 5.98 -4.12
C GLU A 123 16.12 6.19 -2.61
N GLU A 124 16.21 7.43 -2.11
CA GLU A 124 15.99 7.74 -0.69
C GLU A 124 14.54 8.11 -0.34
N LYS A 125 13.64 8.16 -1.32
CA LYS A 125 12.25 8.59 -1.11
C LYS A 125 11.32 7.40 -0.96
N THR A 126 10.44 7.43 0.04
CA THR A 126 9.29 6.55 0.12
C THR A 126 8.22 7.03 -0.86
N ILE A 127 7.86 6.18 -1.81
CA ILE A 127 6.89 6.46 -2.88
C ILE A 127 5.58 5.71 -2.68
N GLY A 128 5.56 4.74 -1.78
CA GLY A 128 4.41 3.93 -1.50
C GLY A 128 4.68 2.91 -0.41
N ALA A 129 3.74 2.01 -0.22
CA ALA A 129 3.86 0.86 0.66
C ALA A 129 3.20 -0.37 0.03
N ILE A 130 3.75 -1.53 0.32
CA ILE A 130 3.07 -2.81 0.15
C ILE A 130 2.62 -3.33 1.51
N ALA A 131 1.40 -3.85 1.57
CA ALA A 131 0.85 -4.48 2.75
C ALA A 131 0.40 -5.91 2.43
N ILE A 132 0.76 -6.84 3.29
CA ILE A 132 0.22 -8.20 3.35
C ILE A 132 -0.65 -8.28 4.60
N THR A 133 -1.91 -8.67 4.45
CA THR A 133 -2.88 -8.64 5.56
C THR A 133 -3.71 -9.90 5.61
N GLY A 134 -4.19 -10.21 6.81
CA GLY A 134 -5.17 -11.26 7.07
C GLY A 134 -6.45 -10.69 7.65
N GLU A 135 -7.60 -11.24 7.24
CA GLU A 135 -8.94 -10.86 7.73
C GLU A 135 -9.57 -11.95 8.60
N THR A 136 -8.99 -13.16 8.62
CA THR A 136 -9.50 -14.31 9.36
C THR A 136 -8.54 -14.77 10.45
N ASP A 137 -9.03 -15.56 11.41
CA ASP A 137 -8.20 -16.11 12.47
C ASP A 137 -7.18 -17.12 11.92
N GLU A 138 -7.51 -17.86 10.86
CA GLU A 138 -6.57 -18.76 10.18
C GLU A 138 -5.44 -17.99 9.50
N ALA A 139 -5.74 -16.83 8.92
CA ALA A 139 -4.72 -15.96 8.34
C ALA A 139 -3.82 -15.37 9.42
N LEU A 140 -4.38 -14.97 10.57
CA LEU A 140 -3.63 -14.51 11.74
C LEU A 140 -2.67 -15.58 12.24
N GLU A 141 -3.16 -16.81 12.43
CA GLU A 141 -2.35 -17.93 12.90
C GLU A 141 -1.20 -18.23 11.94
N ARG A 142 -1.48 -18.28 10.63
CA ARG A 142 -0.47 -18.49 9.60
C ARG A 142 0.62 -17.40 9.61
N ILE A 143 0.21 -16.13 9.66
CA ILE A 143 1.16 -15.02 9.68
C ILE A 143 2.01 -15.07 10.95
N ASN A 144 1.44 -15.37 12.10
CA ASN A 144 2.18 -15.47 13.36
C ASN A 144 3.18 -16.63 13.37
N GLN A 145 2.83 -17.78 12.77
CA GLN A 145 3.75 -18.93 12.65
C GLN A 145 4.92 -18.65 11.68
N GLN A 146 4.75 -17.76 10.72
CA GLN A 146 5.71 -17.47 9.66
C GLN A 146 6.12 -15.99 9.64
N GLU A 147 6.10 -15.32 10.77
CA GLU A 147 6.30 -13.87 10.89
C GLU A 147 7.55 -13.39 10.14
N ASP A 148 8.71 -13.96 10.43
CA ASP A 148 9.98 -13.56 9.80
C ASP A 148 9.96 -13.77 8.28
N GLN A 149 9.35 -14.85 7.81
CA GLN A 149 9.24 -15.16 6.39
C GLN A 149 8.30 -14.18 5.68
N ILE A 150 7.17 -13.86 6.28
CA ILE A 150 6.21 -12.89 5.75
C ILE A 150 6.83 -11.50 5.71
N TYR A 151 7.62 -11.13 6.72
CA TYR A 151 8.38 -9.89 6.72
C TYR A 151 9.39 -9.82 5.59
N ALA A 152 10.28 -10.81 5.52
CA ALA A 152 11.30 -10.88 4.49
C ALA A 152 10.67 -10.85 3.08
N PHE A 153 9.56 -11.55 2.91
CA PHE A 153 8.80 -11.54 1.66
C PHE A 153 8.23 -10.16 1.35
N THR A 154 7.59 -9.51 2.34
CA THR A 154 7.02 -8.16 2.16
C THR A 154 8.10 -7.15 1.77
N GLU A 155 9.26 -7.19 2.42
CA GLU A 155 10.40 -6.32 2.10
C GLU A 155 10.96 -6.61 0.71
N ALA A 156 11.12 -7.88 0.33
CA ALA A 156 11.57 -8.27 -1.00
C ALA A 156 10.63 -7.78 -2.11
N LEU A 157 9.31 -7.84 -1.86
CA LEU A 157 8.32 -7.32 -2.79
C LEU A 157 8.41 -5.79 -2.91
N ALA A 158 8.62 -5.07 -1.82
CA ALA A 158 8.80 -3.62 -1.84
C ALA A 158 10.01 -3.21 -2.69
N VAL A 159 11.13 -3.92 -2.56
CA VAL A 159 12.34 -3.72 -3.38
C VAL A 159 12.04 -4.00 -4.85
N LEU A 160 11.44 -5.15 -5.15
CA LEU A 160 11.10 -5.54 -6.53
C LEU A 160 10.22 -4.50 -7.23
N ILE A 161 9.25 -3.94 -6.53
CA ILE A 161 8.36 -2.89 -7.06
C ILE A 161 9.17 -1.61 -7.36
N GLY A 162 10.07 -1.22 -6.46
CA GLY A 162 10.98 -0.09 -6.66
C GLY A 162 11.88 -0.28 -7.89
N ASP A 163 12.48 -1.45 -8.04
CA ASP A 163 13.34 -1.81 -9.18
C ASP A 163 12.55 -1.80 -10.49
N LYS A 164 11.32 -2.33 -10.50
CA LYS A 164 10.45 -2.31 -11.67
C LYS A 164 10.10 -0.88 -12.11
N LEU A 165 9.89 0.00 -11.17
CA LEU A 165 9.65 1.41 -11.49
C LEU A 165 10.90 2.09 -12.07
N MET A 166 12.10 1.79 -11.54
CA MET A 166 13.35 2.27 -12.08
C MET A 166 13.57 1.80 -13.52
N GLU A 167 13.32 0.53 -13.80
CA GLU A 167 13.37 -0.03 -15.15
C GLU A 167 12.42 0.71 -16.09
N ASN A 168 11.16 0.89 -15.67
CA ASN A 168 10.16 1.61 -16.46
C ASN A 168 10.61 3.05 -16.82
N ARG A 169 11.19 3.77 -15.86
CA ARG A 169 11.73 5.11 -16.07
C ARG A 169 12.87 5.13 -17.10
N ARG A 170 13.80 4.16 -17.01
CA ARG A 170 14.90 4.04 -17.98
C ARG A 170 14.38 3.81 -19.40
N ILE A 171 13.40 2.92 -19.56
CA ILE A 171 12.77 2.66 -20.86
C ILE A 171 12.11 3.93 -21.42
N GLN A 172 11.39 4.67 -20.59
CA GLN A 172 10.75 5.92 -21.02
C GLN A 172 11.77 6.98 -21.44
N GLN A 173 12.90 7.11 -20.73
CA GLN A 173 13.97 8.02 -21.08
C GLN A 173 14.60 7.67 -22.45
N VAL A 174 14.93 6.39 -22.66
CA VAL A 174 15.50 5.93 -23.95
C VAL A 174 14.53 6.22 -25.11
N ASN A 175 13.25 5.93 -24.94
CA ASN A 175 12.23 6.17 -25.96
C ASN A 175 12.02 7.66 -26.26
N THR A 176 12.31 8.54 -25.31
CA THR A 176 12.26 9.99 -25.50
C THR A 176 13.43 10.46 -26.36
N TYR A 177 14.64 9.97 -26.09
CA TYR A 177 15.83 10.32 -26.87
C TYR A 177 15.81 9.75 -28.30
N ALA A 178 15.17 8.61 -28.53
CA ALA A 178 15.08 7.99 -29.86
C ALA A 178 14.10 8.72 -30.81
N LYS A 179 13.38 9.72 -30.34
CA LYS A 179 12.43 10.53 -31.18
C LYS A 179 13.04 11.81 -31.72
N PHE A 180 14.28 12.09 -31.41
CA PHE A 180 15.06 13.23 -31.93
C PHE A 180 16.22 12.74 -32.80
#